data_83fc4695bafe7c15b8b81f349df85d81
#
_entry.id   83fc4695bafe7c15b8b81f349df85d81
#
_cell.length_a   1.000
_cell.length_b   1.000
_cell.length_c   1.000
_cell.angle_alpha   90.00
_cell.angle_beta   90.00
_cell.angle_gamma   90.00
#
_symmetry.space_group_name_H-M   'P 1'
#
loop_
_entity.id
_entity.type
_entity.pdbx_description
1 polymer ?
#
loop_
_entity_poly.entity_id
_entity_poly.type
_entity_poly.pdbx_seq_one_letter_code
_entity_poly.pdbx_strand_id
1 'polypeptide(L)'
;MKKLLIAALALLSIAMVAVGCGGDKKADKVAALKVGATPVPHAEILNFIKPNLEKQGVKMEVIEFSDYVKPNLSLNDKEIDANFFQHDPYLAIFVNDRKLPLASAGKVHIEPMGVYSKNIKDIKAIPDGAKIAIPNDPSNGGRALAILESAKLFTLTKGVGVNATVADIVKKKKKLQV
;
A
#
# COMPACT_ATOMS: atom_id res chain seq x y z
N MET A 1 -22.45 69.05 29.12
CA MET A 1 -23.05 67.70 28.96
C MET A 1 -22.58 67.00 27.69
N LYS A 2 -22.59 67.62 26.49
CA LYS A 2 -22.16 66.96 25.23
C LYS A 2 -20.70 66.50 25.22
N LYS A 3 -19.78 67.27 25.84
CA LYS A 3 -18.32 66.95 25.87
C LYS A 3 -17.99 65.78 26.80
N LEU A 4 -18.78 65.56 27.88
CA LEU A 4 -18.62 64.41 28.76
C LEU A 4 -19.12 63.09 28.13
N LEU A 5 -20.20 63.15 27.32
CA LEU A 5 -20.71 62.00 26.59
C LEU A 5 -19.72 61.49 25.52
N ILE A 6 -19.00 62.42 24.83
CA ILE A 6 -18.01 62.05 23.82
C ILE A 6 -16.78 61.37 24.48
N ALA A 7 -16.37 61.86 25.66
CA ALA A 7 -15.24 61.24 26.39
C ALA A 7 -15.61 59.86 26.94
N ALA A 8 -16.85 59.61 27.36
CA ALA A 8 -17.31 58.30 27.82
C ALA A 8 -17.41 57.29 26.66
N LEU A 9 -17.83 57.72 25.45
CA LEU A 9 -17.88 56.86 24.29
C LEU A 9 -16.45 56.49 23.77
N ALA A 10 -15.51 57.40 23.87
CA ALA A 10 -14.11 57.14 23.46
C ALA A 10 -13.41 56.16 24.41
N LEU A 11 -13.69 56.21 25.70
CA LEU A 11 -13.17 55.26 26.68
C LEU A 11 -13.80 53.85 26.55
N LEU A 12 -15.05 53.76 26.13
CA LEU A 12 -15.74 52.48 25.91
C LEU A 12 -15.23 51.75 24.65
N SER A 13 -14.83 52.50 23.62
CA SER A 13 -14.26 51.92 22.38
C SER A 13 -12.83 51.39 22.56
N ILE A 14 -12.03 51.96 23.47
CA ILE A 14 -10.68 51.46 23.80
C ILE A 14 -10.73 50.17 24.64
N ALA A 15 -11.76 49.97 25.47
CA ALA A 15 -11.93 48.76 26.25
C ALA A 15 -12.32 47.51 25.41
N MET A 16 -12.95 47.72 24.23
CA MET A 16 -13.30 46.61 23.35
C MET A 16 -12.15 46.07 22.50
N VAL A 17 -11.05 46.81 22.36
CA VAL A 17 -9.87 46.36 21.59
C VAL A 17 -8.90 45.52 22.44
N ALA A 18 -9.00 45.60 23.78
CA ALA A 18 -8.11 44.88 24.68
C ALA A 18 -8.55 43.45 25.03
N VAL A 19 -9.76 43.00 24.64
CA VAL A 19 -10.30 41.65 24.92
C VAL A 19 -10.13 40.69 23.72
N GLY A 20 -9.56 41.19 22.60
CA GLY A 20 -9.48 40.46 21.32
C GLY A 20 -8.20 39.63 21.07
N CYS A 21 -7.29 39.48 22.02
CA CYS A 21 -6.04 38.72 21.82
C CYS A 21 -5.80 37.60 22.85
N GLY A 22 -6.85 36.92 23.26
CA GLY A 22 -6.77 35.64 23.92
C GLY A 22 -7.09 34.55 22.92
N GLY A 23 -6.38 34.49 21.81
CA GLY A 23 -6.47 33.32 20.93
C GLY A 23 -5.80 32.14 21.63
N ASP A 24 -6.61 31.24 22.21
CA ASP A 24 -6.16 29.89 22.45
C ASP A 24 -5.52 29.41 21.15
N LYS A 25 -4.18 29.31 21.14
CA LYS A 25 -3.48 28.49 20.19
C LYS A 25 -4.00 27.07 20.43
N LYS A 26 -5.10 26.69 19.76
CA LYS A 26 -5.39 25.28 19.54
C LYS A 26 -4.09 24.77 18.96
N ALA A 27 -3.35 24.02 19.74
CA ALA A 27 -2.25 23.24 19.22
C ALA A 27 -2.83 22.49 18.03
N ASP A 28 -2.41 22.85 16.83
CA ASP A 28 -2.79 22.13 15.63
C ASP A 28 -2.54 20.66 15.94
N LYS A 29 -3.62 19.88 16.07
CA LYS A 29 -3.47 18.43 16.24
C LYS A 29 -2.78 17.98 14.98
N VAL A 30 -1.47 17.69 15.09
CA VAL A 30 -0.71 17.10 14.00
C VAL A 30 -1.52 15.90 13.53
N ALA A 31 -2.11 16.01 12.35
CA ALA A 31 -2.89 14.94 11.78
C ALA A 31 -2.01 13.69 11.69
N ALA A 32 -2.55 12.54 12.06
CA ALA A 32 -1.80 11.30 11.94
C ALA A 32 -1.64 10.96 10.44
N LEU A 33 -0.43 10.58 10.03
CA LEU A 33 -0.15 10.03 8.72
C LEU A 33 -0.81 8.65 8.63
N LYS A 34 -1.80 8.49 7.78
CA LYS A 34 -2.51 7.22 7.56
C LYS A 34 -1.80 6.41 6.48
N VAL A 35 -1.28 5.26 6.85
CA VAL A 35 -0.56 4.39 5.92
C VAL A 35 -1.29 3.05 5.79
N GLY A 36 -1.78 2.76 4.58
CA GLY A 36 -2.38 1.48 4.25
C GLY A 36 -1.32 0.40 4.04
N ALA A 37 -1.52 -0.79 4.60
CA ALA A 37 -0.58 -1.91 4.46
C ALA A 37 -1.30 -3.26 4.44
N THR A 38 -0.65 -4.28 3.86
CA THR A 38 -1.04 -5.67 4.10
C THR A 38 -0.46 -6.14 5.44
N PRO A 39 -1.10 -7.12 6.14
CA PRO A 39 -0.70 -7.49 7.49
C PRO A 39 0.77 -7.87 7.63
N VAL A 40 1.24 -8.83 6.82
CA VAL A 40 2.60 -9.40 6.88
C VAL A 40 3.26 -9.28 5.50
N PRO A 41 4.49 -8.75 5.43
CA PRO A 41 5.32 -8.18 6.50
C PRO A 41 5.08 -6.68 6.69
N HIS A 42 4.25 -6.03 5.87
CA HIS A 42 4.21 -4.59 5.70
C HIS A 42 3.71 -3.84 6.95
N ALA A 43 2.55 -4.25 7.52
CA ALA A 43 2.05 -3.63 8.74
C ALA A 43 2.98 -3.89 9.95
N GLU A 44 3.63 -5.06 10.00
CA GLU A 44 4.62 -5.35 11.04
C GLU A 44 5.82 -4.39 10.97
N ILE A 45 6.34 -4.13 9.76
CA ILE A 45 7.44 -3.18 9.53
C ILE A 45 7.02 -1.76 9.96
N LEU A 46 5.82 -1.31 9.55
CA LEU A 46 5.31 0.01 9.93
C LEU A 46 5.14 0.12 11.44
N ASN A 47 4.56 -0.87 12.08
CA ASN A 47 4.39 -0.88 13.54
C ASN A 47 5.73 -0.91 14.28
N PHE A 48 6.75 -1.58 13.74
CA PHE A 48 8.10 -1.58 14.29
C PHE A 48 8.75 -0.19 14.28
N ILE A 49 8.58 0.58 13.19
CA ILE A 49 9.18 1.92 13.10
C ILE A 49 8.36 3.02 13.77
N LYS A 50 7.07 2.79 14.04
CA LYS A 50 6.12 3.76 14.59
C LYS A 50 6.66 4.50 15.84
N PRO A 51 7.22 3.83 16.87
CA PRO A 51 7.75 4.53 18.06
C PRO A 51 8.90 5.49 17.73
N ASN A 52 9.69 5.21 16.69
CA ASN A 52 10.77 6.08 16.26
C ASN A 52 10.26 7.32 15.53
N LEU A 53 9.19 7.19 14.76
CA LEU A 53 8.51 8.32 14.10
C LEU A 53 7.84 9.22 15.13
N GLU A 54 7.22 8.67 16.17
CA GLU A 54 6.61 9.42 17.26
C GLU A 54 7.63 10.29 18.00
N LYS A 55 8.84 9.78 18.24
CA LYS A 55 9.96 10.57 18.83
C LYS A 55 10.37 11.75 17.93
N GLN A 56 10.13 11.68 16.65
CA GLN A 56 10.39 12.74 15.67
C GLN A 56 9.17 13.65 15.44
N GLY A 57 8.10 13.48 16.22
CA GLY A 57 6.88 14.28 16.13
C GLY A 57 5.91 13.83 15.04
N VAL A 58 6.18 12.71 14.36
CA VAL A 58 5.30 12.14 13.33
C VAL A 58 4.39 11.08 13.95
N LYS A 59 3.09 11.35 14.01
CA LYS A 59 2.09 10.35 14.37
C LYS A 59 1.72 9.54 13.13
N MET A 60 1.71 8.22 13.25
CA MET A 60 1.31 7.32 12.16
C MET A 60 0.18 6.39 12.61
N GLU A 61 -0.81 6.24 11.74
CA GLU A 61 -1.89 5.26 11.85
C GLU A 61 -1.72 4.22 10.74
N VAL A 62 -1.62 2.93 11.10
CA VAL A 62 -1.50 1.83 10.15
C VAL A 62 -2.88 1.24 9.92
N ILE A 63 -3.32 1.23 8.66
CA ILE A 63 -4.62 0.71 8.24
C ILE A 63 -4.38 -0.58 7.44
N GLU A 64 -4.82 -1.72 7.98
CA GLU A 64 -4.60 -3.01 7.36
C GLU A 64 -5.65 -3.35 6.30
N PHE A 65 -5.18 -3.87 5.17
CA PHE A 65 -5.99 -4.36 4.07
C PHE A 65 -5.68 -5.84 3.79
N SER A 66 -6.73 -6.63 3.60
CA SER A 66 -6.60 -8.06 3.28
C SER A 66 -6.53 -8.38 1.78
N ASP A 67 -6.55 -7.36 0.93
CA ASP A 67 -6.48 -7.49 -0.53
C ASP A 67 -5.51 -6.47 -1.14
N TYR A 68 -5.20 -6.59 -2.43
CA TYR A 68 -4.24 -5.74 -3.14
C TYR A 68 -4.90 -4.64 -3.99
N VAL A 69 -6.23 -4.57 -4.03
CA VAL A 69 -6.96 -3.58 -4.83
C VAL A 69 -7.28 -2.34 -4.00
N LYS A 70 -7.85 -2.53 -2.81
CA LYS A 70 -8.30 -1.46 -1.93
C LYS A 70 -7.21 -0.46 -1.53
N PRO A 71 -5.96 -0.86 -1.19
CA PRO A 71 -4.96 0.11 -0.75
C PRO A 71 -4.71 1.23 -1.78
N ASN A 72 -4.69 0.91 -3.08
CA ASN A 72 -4.51 1.91 -4.12
C ASN A 72 -5.77 2.76 -4.36
N LEU A 73 -6.95 2.18 -4.23
CA LEU A 73 -8.21 2.93 -4.35
C LEU A 73 -8.37 3.90 -3.17
N SER A 74 -8.18 3.45 -1.93
CA SER A 74 -8.25 4.30 -0.74
C SER A 74 -7.22 5.43 -0.77
N LEU A 75 -6.03 5.20 -1.35
CA LEU A 75 -5.05 6.25 -1.55
C LEU A 75 -5.52 7.27 -2.60
N ASN A 76 -6.07 6.81 -3.72
CA ASN A 76 -6.64 7.68 -4.74
C ASN A 76 -7.80 8.53 -4.19
N ASP A 77 -8.64 7.94 -3.36
CA ASP A 77 -9.81 8.58 -2.76
C ASP A 77 -9.47 9.43 -1.53
N LYS A 78 -8.16 9.53 -1.19
CA LYS A 78 -7.63 10.31 -0.07
C LYS A 78 -8.14 9.86 1.31
N GLU A 79 -8.51 8.61 1.45
CA GLU A 79 -8.86 7.99 2.72
C GLU A 79 -7.60 7.68 3.55
N ILE A 80 -6.48 7.43 2.85
CA ILE A 80 -5.14 7.24 3.38
C ILE A 80 -4.14 8.15 2.66
N ASP A 81 -2.99 8.43 3.28
CA ASP A 81 -1.97 9.34 2.76
C ASP A 81 -0.88 8.61 1.97
N ALA A 82 -0.65 7.34 2.29
CA ALA A 82 0.29 6.47 1.60
C ALA A 82 -0.14 5.01 1.73
N ASN A 83 0.45 4.13 0.91
CA ASN A 83 0.36 2.69 1.14
C ASN A 83 1.72 2.01 1.03
N PHE A 84 1.85 0.88 1.71
CA PHE A 84 3.05 0.06 1.71
C PHE A 84 2.67 -1.41 1.60
N PHE A 85 2.72 -1.98 0.38
CA PHE A 85 2.35 -3.39 0.14
C PHE A 85 2.82 -3.94 -1.20
N GLN A 86 3.05 -3.10 -2.21
CA GLN A 86 3.18 -3.51 -3.60
C GLN A 86 4.59 -3.33 -4.15
N HIS A 87 4.91 -4.06 -5.22
CA HIS A 87 6.12 -3.87 -6.01
C HIS A 87 5.84 -3.02 -7.26
N ASP A 88 6.88 -2.40 -7.82
CA ASP A 88 6.76 -1.48 -8.96
C ASP A 88 5.94 -2.04 -10.15
N PRO A 89 6.13 -3.29 -10.61
CA PRO A 89 5.34 -3.82 -11.72
C PRO A 89 3.84 -3.89 -11.44
N TYR A 90 3.45 -4.21 -10.19
CA TYR A 90 2.04 -4.20 -9.81
C TYR A 90 1.47 -2.78 -9.85
N LEU A 91 2.16 -1.81 -9.24
CA LEU A 91 1.75 -0.42 -9.27
C LEU A 91 1.61 0.08 -10.71
N ALA A 92 2.62 -0.19 -11.56
CA ALA A 92 2.61 0.27 -12.96
C ALA A 92 1.39 -0.24 -13.74
N ILE A 93 1.07 -1.53 -13.63
CA ILE A 93 -0.11 -2.12 -14.27
C ILE A 93 -1.37 -1.49 -13.68
N PHE A 94 -1.48 -1.42 -12.36
CA PHE A 94 -2.67 -0.93 -11.68
C PHE A 94 -3.02 0.51 -12.03
N VAL A 95 -2.03 1.41 -12.03
CA VAL A 95 -2.24 2.84 -12.35
C VAL A 95 -2.50 3.05 -13.83
N ASN A 96 -1.84 2.26 -14.70
CA ASN A 96 -2.05 2.36 -16.14
C ASN A 96 -3.46 1.92 -16.55
N ASP A 97 -3.92 0.77 -16.05
CA ASP A 97 -5.22 0.22 -16.38
C ASP A 97 -6.37 1.10 -15.88
N ARG A 98 -6.21 1.71 -14.71
CA ARG A 98 -7.24 2.52 -14.05
C ARG A 98 -7.06 4.02 -14.23
N LYS A 99 -5.98 4.46 -14.89
CA LYS A 99 -5.66 5.88 -15.10
C LYS A 99 -5.56 6.66 -13.78
N LEU A 100 -4.96 6.06 -12.75
CA LEU A 100 -4.82 6.69 -11.43
C LEU A 100 -3.53 7.51 -11.33
N PRO A 101 -3.55 8.67 -10.65
CA PRO A 101 -2.39 9.55 -10.49
C PRO A 101 -1.54 9.14 -9.28
N LEU A 102 -1.21 7.85 -9.15
CA LEU A 102 -0.38 7.33 -8.07
C LEU A 102 1.05 7.13 -8.54
N ALA A 103 2.00 7.35 -7.63
CA ALA A 103 3.42 7.20 -7.88
C ALA A 103 4.13 6.50 -6.72
N SER A 104 5.26 5.84 -7.01
CA SER A 104 6.13 5.26 -5.98
C SER A 104 6.90 6.38 -5.27
N ALA A 105 6.81 6.42 -3.94
CA ALA A 105 7.59 7.34 -3.10
C ALA A 105 8.99 6.78 -2.79
N GLY A 106 9.18 5.46 -2.88
CA GLY A 106 10.45 4.81 -2.61
C GLY A 106 10.35 3.29 -2.55
N LYS A 107 11.50 2.64 -2.47
CA LYS A 107 11.64 1.18 -2.37
C LYS A 107 12.19 0.83 -0.99
N VAL A 108 11.60 -0.14 -0.32
CA VAL A 108 11.95 -0.52 1.05
C VAL A 108 12.69 -1.87 1.09
N HIS A 109 12.11 -2.91 0.47
CA HIS A 109 12.67 -4.26 0.49
C HIS A 109 12.27 -5.06 -0.75
N ILE A 110 12.83 -6.27 -0.87
CA ILE A 110 12.49 -7.23 -1.92
C ILE A 110 11.86 -8.46 -1.27
N GLU A 111 10.74 -8.92 -1.82
CA GLU A 111 10.08 -10.15 -1.43
C GLU A 111 10.28 -11.22 -2.51
N PRO A 112 11.08 -12.26 -2.22
CA PRO A 112 11.22 -13.38 -3.14
C PRO A 112 9.93 -14.20 -3.17
N MET A 113 9.53 -14.64 -4.36
CA MET A 113 8.43 -15.56 -4.54
C MET A 113 8.93 -17.01 -4.51
N GLY A 114 8.18 -17.89 -3.87
CA GLY A 114 8.52 -19.30 -3.77
C GLY A 114 7.34 -20.23 -4.05
N VAL A 115 7.64 -21.52 -4.24
CA VAL A 115 6.64 -22.59 -4.32
C VAL A 115 6.59 -23.30 -2.97
N TYR A 116 5.41 -23.39 -2.40
CA TYR A 116 5.18 -23.96 -1.06
C TYR A 116 4.25 -25.16 -1.12
N SER A 117 4.47 -26.15 -0.26
CA SER A 117 3.57 -27.27 -0.09
C SER A 117 3.60 -27.76 1.36
N LYS A 118 2.43 -28.20 1.88
CA LYS A 118 2.34 -28.83 3.19
C LYS A 118 2.85 -30.29 3.17
N ASN A 119 2.64 -30.98 2.06
CA ASN A 119 2.82 -32.43 1.98
C ASN A 119 3.97 -32.87 1.06
N ILE A 120 4.35 -32.03 0.08
CA ILE A 120 5.36 -32.37 -0.93
C ILE A 120 6.64 -31.60 -0.58
N LYS A 121 7.70 -32.31 -0.24
CA LYS A 121 8.98 -31.71 0.17
C LYS A 121 9.96 -31.47 -0.99
N ASP A 122 9.76 -32.13 -2.12
CA ASP A 122 10.57 -31.97 -3.33
C ASP A 122 9.66 -31.64 -4.51
N ILE A 123 9.95 -30.56 -5.21
CA ILE A 123 9.18 -30.12 -6.38
C ILE A 123 9.16 -31.19 -7.49
N LYS A 124 10.19 -32.06 -7.57
CA LYS A 124 10.26 -33.18 -8.52
C LYS A 124 9.27 -34.29 -8.19
N ALA A 125 8.84 -34.38 -6.92
CA ALA A 125 7.90 -35.38 -6.43
C ALA A 125 6.44 -34.97 -6.60
N ILE A 126 6.14 -33.84 -7.22
CA ILE A 126 4.77 -33.41 -7.51
C ILE A 126 4.06 -34.49 -8.33
N PRO A 127 2.89 -35.01 -7.88
CA PRO A 127 2.17 -36.06 -8.60
C PRO A 127 1.47 -35.56 -9.86
N ASP A 128 1.12 -36.47 -10.76
CA ASP A 128 0.20 -36.19 -11.86
C ASP A 128 -1.15 -35.70 -11.33
N GLY A 129 -1.75 -34.72 -12.00
CA GLY A 129 -3.03 -34.14 -11.60
C GLY A 129 -2.96 -33.19 -10.43
N ALA A 130 -1.75 -32.88 -9.89
CA ALA A 130 -1.62 -31.93 -8.80
C ALA A 130 -2.18 -30.54 -9.20
N LYS A 131 -2.81 -29.90 -8.21
CA LYS A 131 -3.30 -28.52 -8.32
C LYS A 131 -2.26 -27.57 -7.77
N ILE A 132 -1.95 -26.53 -8.53
CA ILE A 132 -1.04 -25.44 -8.15
C ILE A 132 -1.81 -24.15 -8.18
N ALA A 133 -1.99 -23.51 -7.03
CA ALA A 133 -2.56 -22.17 -6.96
C ALA A 133 -1.47 -21.13 -7.26
N ILE A 134 -1.80 -20.16 -8.09
CA ILE A 134 -0.95 -19.00 -8.39
C ILE A 134 -1.72 -17.71 -8.07
N PRO A 135 -1.03 -16.56 -7.88
CA PRO A 135 -1.68 -15.27 -7.77
C PRO A 135 -2.53 -14.97 -9.01
N ASN A 136 -3.68 -14.34 -8.82
CA ASN A 136 -4.61 -14.00 -9.89
C ASN A 136 -4.38 -12.62 -10.53
N ASP A 137 -3.43 -11.84 -10.03
CA ASP A 137 -3.03 -10.59 -10.65
C ASP A 137 -1.98 -10.83 -11.73
N PRO A 138 -1.97 -10.02 -12.81
CA PRO A 138 -1.10 -10.26 -13.97
C PRO A 138 0.39 -10.28 -13.63
N SER A 139 0.85 -9.38 -12.74
CA SER A 139 2.27 -9.25 -12.43
C SER A 139 2.80 -10.43 -11.60
N ASN A 140 2.06 -10.89 -10.60
CA ASN A 140 2.50 -12.01 -9.76
C ASN A 140 2.14 -13.37 -10.37
N GLY A 141 1.04 -13.46 -11.12
CA GLY A 141 0.69 -14.66 -11.89
C GLY A 141 1.80 -15.04 -12.88
N GLY A 142 2.27 -14.09 -13.67
CA GLY A 142 3.37 -14.31 -14.62
C GLY A 142 4.69 -14.68 -13.92
N ARG A 143 5.03 -14.06 -12.79
CA ARG A 143 6.19 -14.44 -11.97
C ARG A 143 6.08 -15.88 -11.46
N ALA A 144 4.91 -16.27 -10.97
CA ALA A 144 4.66 -17.64 -10.52
C ALA A 144 4.86 -18.65 -11.64
N LEU A 145 4.33 -18.36 -12.83
CA LEU A 145 4.51 -19.22 -14.01
C LEU A 145 5.98 -19.32 -14.42
N ALA A 146 6.73 -18.23 -14.41
CA ALA A 146 8.17 -18.25 -14.73
C ALA A 146 8.97 -19.11 -13.72
N ILE A 147 8.62 -19.08 -12.42
CA ILE A 147 9.24 -19.95 -11.40
C ILE A 147 8.91 -21.42 -11.67
N LEU A 148 7.68 -21.74 -12.00
CA LEU A 148 7.26 -23.11 -12.28
C LEU A 148 7.90 -23.65 -13.58
N GLU A 149 8.12 -22.79 -14.58
CA GLU A 149 8.89 -23.13 -15.77
C GLU A 149 10.35 -23.40 -15.42
N SER A 150 11.00 -22.56 -14.63
CA SER A 150 12.38 -22.77 -14.19
C SER A 150 12.56 -24.07 -13.40
N ALA A 151 11.53 -24.46 -12.67
CA ALA A 151 11.43 -25.78 -12.01
C ALA A 151 11.16 -26.93 -12.98
N LYS A 152 11.03 -26.66 -14.28
CA LYS A 152 10.78 -27.62 -15.36
C LYS A 152 9.47 -28.39 -15.22
N LEU A 153 8.45 -27.79 -14.63
CA LEU A 153 7.12 -28.41 -14.54
C LEU A 153 6.33 -28.29 -15.84
N PHE A 154 6.57 -27.24 -16.60
CA PHE A 154 6.04 -27.01 -17.95
C PHE A 154 6.95 -26.09 -18.75
N THR A 155 6.55 -25.77 -19.96
CA THR A 155 7.23 -24.80 -20.82
C THR A 155 6.22 -23.73 -21.21
N LEU A 156 6.66 -22.47 -21.19
CA LEU A 156 5.87 -21.31 -21.65
C LEU A 156 6.17 -20.98 -23.12
N THR A 157 5.32 -20.21 -23.73
CA THR A 157 5.56 -19.59 -25.02
C THR A 157 6.85 -18.80 -24.98
N LYS A 158 7.70 -18.97 -25.99
CA LYS A 158 9.03 -18.31 -26.02
C LYS A 158 8.90 -16.78 -25.96
N GLY A 159 9.63 -16.17 -25.03
CA GLY A 159 9.75 -14.72 -24.91
C GLY A 159 8.70 -14.04 -24.02
N VAL A 160 7.69 -14.76 -23.50
CA VAL A 160 6.66 -14.16 -22.61
C VAL A 160 7.21 -13.82 -21.22
N GLY A 161 8.13 -14.61 -20.69
CA GLY A 161 8.78 -14.38 -19.39
C GLY A 161 7.78 -14.16 -18.25
N VAL A 162 7.98 -13.10 -17.48
CA VAL A 162 7.14 -12.72 -16.35
C VAL A 162 5.77 -12.14 -16.74
N ASN A 163 5.53 -11.93 -18.02
CA ASN A 163 4.23 -11.50 -18.54
C ASN A 163 3.33 -12.68 -18.95
N ALA A 164 3.78 -13.93 -18.69
CA ALA A 164 3.05 -15.12 -19.03
C ALA A 164 1.68 -15.20 -18.35
N THR A 165 0.75 -15.77 -19.05
CA THR A 165 -0.57 -16.19 -18.55
C THR A 165 -0.70 -17.72 -18.59
N VAL A 166 -1.74 -18.27 -17.99
CA VAL A 166 -1.99 -19.72 -18.04
C VAL A 166 -2.15 -20.23 -19.48
N ALA A 167 -2.63 -19.37 -20.39
CA ALA A 167 -2.78 -19.69 -21.81
C ALA A 167 -1.43 -19.88 -22.53
N ASP A 168 -0.35 -19.33 -21.99
CA ASP A 168 0.99 -19.45 -22.54
C ASP A 168 1.68 -20.77 -22.20
N ILE A 169 1.05 -21.66 -21.45
CA ILE A 169 1.59 -22.99 -21.12
C ILE A 169 1.47 -23.89 -22.35
N VAL A 170 2.57 -24.10 -23.08
CA VAL A 170 2.58 -24.89 -24.34
C VAL A 170 2.83 -26.37 -24.12
N LYS A 171 3.55 -26.75 -23.06
CA LYS A 171 3.86 -28.15 -22.76
C LYS A 171 3.97 -28.38 -21.25
N LYS A 172 3.17 -29.31 -20.75
CA LYS A 172 3.22 -29.77 -19.36
C LYS A 172 3.95 -31.10 -19.26
N LYS A 173 4.87 -31.26 -18.32
CA LYS A 173 5.51 -32.58 -18.05
C LYS A 173 4.55 -33.55 -17.36
N LYS A 174 3.60 -33.02 -16.60
CA LYS A 174 2.58 -33.75 -15.83
C LYS A 174 1.22 -33.11 -16.09
N LYS A 175 0.13 -33.84 -15.80
CA LYS A 175 -1.24 -33.32 -15.95
C LYS A 175 -1.57 -32.30 -14.87
N LEU A 176 -0.73 -31.27 -14.71
CA LEU A 176 -0.90 -30.23 -13.69
C LEU A 176 -2.11 -29.34 -14.00
N GLN A 177 -2.86 -28.96 -12.97
CA GLN A 177 -3.89 -27.95 -12.99
C GLN A 177 -3.30 -26.68 -12.35
N VAL A 178 -3.29 -25.59 -13.09
CA VAL A 178 -2.78 -24.29 -12.65
C VAL A 178 -3.93 -23.31 -12.70
#